data_e869fca265790dc2b99bfaccb530f4d4
#
_entry.id   e869fca265790dc2b99bfaccb530f4d4
#
_cell.length_a   1.000
_cell.length_b   1.000
_cell.length_c   1.000
_cell.angle_alpha   90.00
_cell.angle_beta   90.00
_cell.angle_gamma   90.00
#
_symmetry.space_group_name_H-M   'P 1'
#
loop_
_entity.id
_entity.type
_entity.pdbx_description
1 polymer ?
#
loop_
_entity_poly.entity_id
_entity_poly.type
_entity_poly.pdbx_seq_one_letter_code
_entity_poly.pdbx_strand_id
1 'polypeptide(L)'
;MPAIVVRRVRRDDAAAIAATMSDPQVARGLLQMPHGSEDFWKKRIDEMPAGNSALDLMLVAERGGFVVGNAGLHGVPALRRRHVAGMGIAVAVSAQGQGVGSALMAELLDWADRWAQILRIELTVFTDNAAAIALYRKFGFDHEGTHRAYALRDGVYGDVHAMARLHPNPPALR
;
A
#
# COMPACT_ATOMS: atom_id res chain seq x y z
N MET A 1 -8.03 19.03 14.30
CA MET A 1 -8.51 18.07 13.27
C MET A 1 -8.84 16.75 13.96
N PRO A 2 -9.85 15.98 13.49
CA PRO A 2 -10.13 14.64 14.04
C PRO A 2 -8.89 13.74 13.94
N ALA A 3 -8.68 12.87 14.93
CA ALA A 3 -7.60 11.92 14.95
C ALA A 3 -7.70 10.94 13.77
N ILE A 4 -6.56 10.50 13.25
CA ILE A 4 -6.47 9.43 12.27
C ILE A 4 -6.44 8.11 13.04
N VAL A 5 -7.38 7.21 12.75
CA VAL A 5 -7.41 5.85 13.30
C VAL A 5 -7.08 4.88 12.16
N VAL A 6 -6.04 4.07 12.34
CA VAL A 6 -5.70 3.01 11.40
C VAL A 6 -6.24 1.68 11.95
N ARG A 7 -6.92 0.93 11.11
CA ARG A 7 -7.52 -0.36 11.48
C ARG A 7 -7.54 -1.31 10.28
N ARG A 8 -7.75 -2.58 10.55
CA ARG A 8 -7.97 -3.58 9.50
C ARG A 8 -9.20 -3.22 8.67
N VAL A 9 -9.13 -3.48 7.37
CA VAL A 9 -10.25 -3.30 6.44
C VAL A 9 -11.44 -4.17 6.84
N ARG A 10 -12.64 -3.67 6.59
CA ARG A 10 -13.92 -4.38 6.72
C ARG A 10 -14.63 -4.38 5.36
N ARG A 11 -15.55 -5.30 5.18
CA ARG A 11 -16.31 -5.41 3.93
C ARG A 11 -17.06 -4.12 3.58
N ASP A 12 -17.55 -3.41 4.59
CA ASP A 12 -18.30 -2.16 4.43
C ASP A 12 -17.41 -0.98 3.99
N ASP A 13 -16.08 -1.11 4.05
CA ASP A 13 -15.15 -0.09 3.57
C ASP A 13 -15.01 -0.11 2.03
N ALA A 14 -15.54 -1.13 1.36
CA ALA A 14 -15.35 -1.35 -0.07
C ALA A 14 -15.79 -0.17 -0.93
N ALA A 15 -16.90 0.50 -0.60
CA ALA A 15 -17.38 1.67 -1.31
C ALA A 15 -16.41 2.86 -1.23
N ALA A 16 -15.87 3.13 -0.04
CA ALA A 16 -14.91 4.22 0.17
C ALA A 16 -13.56 3.93 -0.51
N ILE A 17 -13.12 2.67 -0.48
CA ILE A 17 -11.92 2.22 -1.18
C ILE A 17 -12.12 2.37 -2.70
N ALA A 18 -13.24 1.89 -3.24
CA ALA A 18 -13.55 2.02 -4.66
C ALA A 18 -13.56 3.48 -5.11
N ALA A 19 -14.17 4.38 -4.33
CA ALA A 19 -14.18 5.81 -4.60
C ALA A 19 -12.76 6.41 -4.62
N THR A 20 -11.95 6.11 -3.60
CA THR A 20 -10.56 6.60 -3.51
C THR A 20 -9.72 6.08 -4.66
N MET A 21 -9.78 4.78 -4.97
CA MET A 21 -8.96 4.13 -6.00
C MET A 21 -9.36 4.51 -7.43
N SER A 22 -10.60 4.93 -7.63
CA SER A 22 -11.13 5.39 -8.92
C SER A 22 -11.03 6.90 -9.13
N ASP A 23 -10.62 7.65 -8.10
CA ASP A 23 -10.35 9.08 -8.26
C ASP A 23 -9.22 9.28 -9.30
N PRO A 24 -9.41 10.12 -10.35
CA PRO A 24 -8.41 10.27 -11.42
C PRO A 24 -7.03 10.70 -10.92
N GLN A 25 -6.95 11.54 -9.88
CA GLN A 25 -5.66 11.98 -9.34
C GLN A 25 -4.95 10.86 -8.56
N VAL A 26 -5.72 10.01 -7.88
CA VAL A 26 -5.18 8.85 -7.16
C VAL A 26 -4.80 7.74 -8.15
N ALA A 27 -5.71 7.40 -9.06
CA ALA A 27 -5.53 6.33 -10.05
C ALA A 27 -4.26 6.53 -10.90
N ARG A 28 -3.91 7.77 -11.24
CA ARG A 28 -2.66 8.09 -11.96
C ARG A 28 -1.40 7.65 -11.23
N GLY A 29 -1.43 7.57 -9.91
CA GLY A 29 -0.29 7.11 -9.10
C GLY A 29 -0.24 5.60 -8.90
N LEU A 30 -1.25 4.86 -9.35
CA LEU A 30 -1.42 3.44 -9.12
C LEU A 30 -1.18 2.62 -10.39
N LEU A 31 -0.82 1.35 -10.22
CA LEU A 31 -0.75 0.38 -11.33
C LEU A 31 -2.10 -0.33 -11.53
N GLN A 32 -3.04 -0.16 -10.63
CA GLN A 32 -4.36 -0.75 -10.73
C GLN A 32 -5.20 -0.03 -11.78
N MET A 33 -6.00 -0.79 -12.51
CA MET A 33 -6.93 -0.23 -13.48
C MET A 33 -7.96 0.69 -12.79
N PRO A 34 -8.27 1.87 -13.36
CA PRO A 34 -9.33 2.74 -12.87
C PRO A 34 -10.70 2.05 -12.97
N HIS A 35 -11.70 2.65 -12.32
CA HIS A 35 -13.09 2.19 -12.33
C HIS A 35 -13.34 0.82 -11.65
N GLY A 36 -12.52 0.45 -10.66
CA GLY A 36 -12.81 -0.71 -9.81
C GLY A 36 -14.13 -0.50 -9.05
N SER A 37 -15.09 -1.43 -9.21
CA SER A 37 -16.40 -1.34 -8.57
C SER A 37 -16.33 -1.65 -7.07
N GLU A 38 -17.36 -1.25 -6.33
CA GLU A 38 -17.53 -1.66 -4.94
C GLU A 38 -17.56 -3.18 -4.80
N ASP A 39 -18.25 -3.89 -5.71
CA ASP A 39 -18.32 -5.35 -5.68
C ASP A 39 -16.97 -6.02 -5.94
N PHE A 40 -16.14 -5.45 -6.78
CA PHE A 40 -14.74 -5.88 -6.95
C PHE A 40 -13.99 -5.80 -5.61
N TRP A 41 -14.13 -4.70 -4.88
CA TRP A 41 -13.46 -4.53 -3.59
C TRP A 41 -14.05 -5.40 -2.50
N LYS A 42 -15.37 -5.59 -2.46
CA LYS A 42 -16.02 -6.55 -1.54
C LYS A 42 -15.46 -7.95 -1.73
N LYS A 43 -15.44 -8.42 -2.99
CA LYS A 43 -14.88 -9.73 -3.32
C LYS A 43 -13.43 -9.86 -2.89
N ARG A 44 -12.60 -8.85 -3.20
CA ARG A 44 -11.18 -8.84 -2.82
C ARG A 44 -10.98 -8.88 -1.30
N ILE A 45 -11.81 -8.17 -0.55
CA ILE A 45 -11.77 -8.18 0.92
C ILE A 45 -12.21 -9.56 1.46
N ASP A 46 -13.27 -10.13 0.91
CA ASP A 46 -13.79 -11.44 1.31
C ASP A 46 -12.81 -12.59 0.99
N GLU A 47 -12.03 -12.46 -0.09
CA GLU A 47 -11.01 -13.44 -0.49
C GLU A 47 -9.71 -13.31 0.30
N MET A 48 -9.52 -12.22 1.04
CA MET A 48 -8.35 -12.12 1.92
C MET A 48 -8.45 -13.14 3.04
N PRO A 49 -7.35 -13.86 3.34
CA PRO A 49 -7.37 -14.86 4.38
C PRO A 49 -7.89 -14.30 5.70
N ALA A 50 -8.93 -14.92 6.25
CA ALA A 50 -9.39 -14.64 7.59
C ALA A 50 -8.34 -15.18 8.57
N GLY A 51 -7.73 -14.31 9.34
CA GLY A 51 -6.77 -14.71 10.37
C GLY A 51 -5.31 -14.73 9.90
N ASN A 52 -4.49 -15.49 10.62
CA ASN A 52 -3.02 -15.39 10.59
C ASN A 52 -2.34 -16.34 9.59
N SER A 53 -3.03 -16.85 8.57
CA SER A 53 -2.49 -17.91 7.71
C SER A 53 -1.75 -17.42 6.47
N ALA A 54 -1.80 -16.13 6.16
CA ALA A 54 -1.10 -15.55 5.02
C ALA A 54 -0.55 -14.16 5.35
N LEU A 55 0.48 -13.74 4.60
CA LEU A 55 1.12 -12.42 4.74
C LEU A 55 0.29 -11.27 4.13
N ASP A 56 -0.98 -11.51 3.81
CA ASP A 56 -1.84 -10.50 3.25
C ASP A 56 -2.52 -9.68 4.35
N LEU A 57 -2.25 -8.40 4.35
CA LEU A 57 -2.85 -7.44 5.27
C LEU A 57 -3.37 -6.24 4.48
N MET A 58 -4.58 -5.80 4.79
CA MET A 58 -5.09 -4.52 4.29
C MET A 58 -5.59 -3.68 5.45
N LEU A 59 -5.09 -2.46 5.54
CA LEU A 59 -5.45 -1.46 6.52
C LEU A 59 -6.18 -0.30 5.84
N VAL A 60 -7.06 0.33 6.60
CA VAL A 60 -7.70 1.60 6.22
C VAL A 60 -7.39 2.66 7.27
N ALA A 61 -7.26 3.90 6.82
CA ALA A 61 -7.21 5.07 7.68
C ALA A 61 -8.58 5.72 7.73
N GLU A 62 -9.11 5.87 8.92
CA GLU A 62 -10.38 6.52 9.20
C GLU A 62 -10.14 7.86 9.87
N ARG A 63 -10.86 8.88 9.45
CA ARG A 63 -10.85 10.21 10.04
C ARG A 63 -12.26 10.80 10.10
N GLY A 64 -12.71 11.14 11.30
CA GLY A 64 -14.05 11.67 11.50
C GLY A 64 -15.17 10.71 11.07
N GLY A 65 -14.95 9.39 11.18
CA GLY A 65 -15.91 8.36 10.77
C GLY A 65 -15.86 7.99 9.28
N PHE A 66 -14.95 8.59 8.49
CA PHE A 66 -14.83 8.32 7.06
C PHE A 66 -13.50 7.65 6.74
N VAL A 67 -13.53 6.61 5.90
CA VAL A 67 -12.31 6.01 5.35
C VAL A 67 -11.72 6.97 4.32
N VAL A 68 -10.47 7.38 4.55
CA VAL A 68 -9.77 8.40 3.76
C VAL A 68 -8.48 7.88 3.12
N GLY A 69 -8.16 6.61 3.30
CA GLY A 69 -7.01 5.96 2.67
C GLY A 69 -6.93 4.51 3.02
N ASN A 70 -6.14 3.77 2.26
CA ASN A 70 -5.87 2.37 2.48
C ASN A 70 -4.42 2.01 2.13
N ALA A 71 -3.88 0.99 2.77
CA ALA A 71 -2.60 0.41 2.46
C ALA A 71 -2.66 -1.11 2.63
N GLY A 72 -1.86 -1.83 1.86
CA GLY A 72 -1.82 -3.29 1.94
C GLY A 72 -0.44 -3.87 1.72
N LEU A 73 -0.20 -5.01 2.37
CA LEU A 73 0.89 -5.92 2.09
C LEU A 73 0.33 -7.18 1.44
N HIS A 74 1.08 -7.76 0.51
CA HIS A 74 0.76 -9.05 -0.08
C HIS A 74 2.03 -9.88 -0.19
N GLY A 75 1.94 -11.13 0.22
CA GLY A 75 3.04 -12.08 0.14
C GLY A 75 3.38 -12.46 -1.30
N VAL A 76 4.65 -12.76 -1.55
CA VAL A 76 5.11 -13.25 -2.84
C VAL A 76 4.94 -14.78 -2.90
N PRO A 77 4.29 -15.34 -3.94
CA PRO A 77 3.98 -16.78 -3.99
C PRO A 77 5.20 -17.71 -4.07
N ALA A 78 6.34 -17.21 -4.57
CA ALA A 78 7.54 -18.01 -4.76
C ALA A 78 8.16 -18.43 -3.42
N LEU A 79 8.29 -19.73 -3.17
CA LEU A 79 8.82 -20.28 -1.91
C LEU A 79 10.15 -19.68 -1.46
N ARG A 80 11.08 -19.48 -2.38
CA ARG A 80 12.39 -18.88 -2.08
C ARG A 80 12.31 -17.39 -1.72
N ARG A 81 11.17 -16.75 -1.92
CA ARG A 81 10.89 -15.35 -1.62
C ARG A 81 9.83 -15.17 -0.52
N ARG A 82 9.61 -16.16 0.32
CA ARG A 82 8.60 -16.10 1.40
C ARG A 82 8.85 -14.98 2.41
N HIS A 83 10.06 -14.47 2.47
CA HIS A 83 10.47 -13.33 3.30
C HIS A 83 10.19 -11.97 2.64
N VAL A 84 9.57 -11.96 1.46
CA VAL A 84 9.28 -10.74 0.68
C VAL A 84 7.79 -10.47 0.66
N ALA A 85 7.43 -9.22 0.82
CA ALA A 85 6.08 -8.72 0.55
C ALA A 85 6.11 -7.54 -0.43
N GLY A 86 5.13 -7.49 -1.30
CA GLY A 86 4.80 -6.29 -2.06
C GLY A 86 3.87 -5.39 -1.25
N MET A 87 3.86 -4.09 -1.54
CA MET A 87 2.94 -3.16 -0.89
C MET A 87 2.32 -2.16 -1.85
N GLY A 88 1.16 -1.64 -1.46
CA GLY A 88 0.49 -0.53 -2.10
C GLY A 88 -0.17 0.39 -1.09
N ILE A 89 -0.31 1.67 -1.42
CA ILE A 89 -0.97 2.68 -0.60
C ILE A 89 -1.74 3.66 -1.47
N ALA A 90 -2.92 4.06 -1.03
CA ALA A 90 -3.71 5.12 -1.64
C ALA A 90 -4.33 6.00 -0.56
N VAL A 91 -4.36 7.32 -0.80
CA VAL A 91 -4.96 8.30 0.10
C VAL A 91 -5.87 9.21 -0.72
N ALA A 92 -7.11 9.38 -0.27
CA ALA A 92 -8.08 10.28 -0.90
C ALA A 92 -7.49 11.69 -1.04
N VAL A 93 -7.71 12.33 -2.18
CA VAL A 93 -7.12 13.64 -2.52
C VAL A 93 -7.34 14.67 -1.41
N SER A 94 -8.55 14.72 -0.86
CA SER A 94 -8.93 15.63 0.24
C SER A 94 -8.18 15.39 1.56
N ALA A 95 -7.50 14.25 1.69
CA ALA A 95 -6.77 13.84 2.90
C ALA A 95 -5.26 13.75 2.70
N GLN A 96 -4.76 14.02 1.50
CA GLN A 96 -3.33 14.06 1.21
C GLN A 96 -2.65 15.23 1.93
N GLY A 97 -1.35 15.09 2.19
CA GLY A 97 -0.57 16.12 2.90
C GLY A 97 -0.93 16.31 4.38
N GLN A 98 -1.80 15.46 4.95
CA GLN A 98 -2.35 15.60 6.30
C GLN A 98 -1.96 14.44 7.24
N GLY A 99 -0.88 13.72 6.91
CA GLY A 99 -0.34 12.65 7.76
C GLY A 99 -0.96 11.26 7.57
N VAL A 100 -2.04 11.12 6.76
CA VAL A 100 -2.74 9.84 6.56
C VAL A 100 -1.81 8.76 6.00
N GLY A 101 -1.03 9.08 4.96
CA GLY A 101 -0.06 8.13 4.39
C GLY A 101 1.00 7.71 5.41
N SER A 102 1.48 8.64 6.25
CA SER A 102 2.45 8.33 7.30
C SER A 102 1.85 7.42 8.39
N ALA A 103 0.60 7.63 8.77
CA ALA A 103 -0.08 6.78 9.76
C ALA A 103 -0.28 5.34 9.23
N LEU A 104 -0.72 5.20 7.98
CA LEU A 104 -0.86 3.89 7.33
C LEU A 104 0.49 3.16 7.23
N MET A 105 1.55 3.87 6.81
CA MET A 105 2.89 3.28 6.71
C MET A 105 3.43 2.83 8.06
N ALA A 106 3.27 3.63 9.10
CA ALA A 106 3.75 3.30 10.44
C ALA A 106 3.11 2.01 10.95
N GLU A 107 1.79 1.88 10.86
CA GLU A 107 1.06 0.69 11.34
C GLU A 107 1.39 -0.55 10.51
N LEU A 108 1.44 -0.39 9.17
CA LEU A 108 1.75 -1.49 8.26
C LEU A 108 3.17 -2.05 8.50
N LEU A 109 4.14 -1.17 8.71
CA LEU A 109 5.53 -1.57 8.95
C LEU A 109 5.74 -2.10 10.36
N ASP A 110 5.06 -1.58 11.38
CA ASP A 110 5.09 -2.14 12.73
C ASP A 110 4.59 -3.60 12.72
N TRP A 111 3.47 -3.84 12.01
CA TRP A 111 2.98 -5.20 11.85
C TRP A 111 3.97 -6.11 11.09
N ALA A 112 4.55 -5.61 10.00
CA ALA A 112 5.51 -6.38 9.20
C ALA A 112 6.77 -6.75 9.99
N ASP A 113 7.31 -5.79 10.76
CA ASP A 113 8.56 -5.95 11.48
C ASP A 113 8.42 -6.80 12.75
N ARG A 114 7.27 -6.75 13.40
CA ARG A 114 7.10 -7.38 14.72
C ARG A 114 6.35 -8.71 14.69
N TRP A 115 5.53 -8.95 13.67
CA TRP A 115 4.62 -10.10 13.66
C TRP A 115 4.74 -10.98 12.42
N ALA A 116 5.13 -10.42 11.28
CA ALA A 116 5.30 -11.16 10.05
C ALA A 116 6.79 -11.51 9.82
N GLN A 117 7.04 -12.64 9.18
CA GLN A 117 8.42 -13.03 8.83
C GLN A 117 8.89 -12.32 7.54
N ILE A 118 8.63 -11.02 7.45
CA ILE A 118 8.98 -10.20 6.27
C ILE A 118 10.33 -9.54 6.53
N LEU A 119 11.31 -9.89 5.72
CA LEU A 119 12.64 -9.27 5.75
C LEU A 119 12.80 -8.19 4.69
N ARG A 120 11.95 -8.19 3.68
CA ARG A 120 12.00 -7.25 2.56
C ARG A 120 10.60 -6.85 2.13
N ILE A 121 10.36 -5.55 2.02
CA ILE A 121 9.14 -5.01 1.42
C ILE A 121 9.55 -4.26 0.16
N GLU A 122 8.89 -4.55 -0.96
CA GLU A 122 9.18 -3.94 -2.24
C GLU A 122 7.95 -3.28 -2.87
N LEU A 123 8.19 -2.26 -3.65
CA LEU A 123 7.17 -1.53 -4.39
C LEU A 123 7.73 -0.95 -5.69
N THR A 124 6.82 -0.56 -6.57
CA THR A 124 7.14 0.34 -7.68
C THR A 124 6.33 1.62 -7.56
N VAL A 125 6.91 2.73 -7.98
CA VAL A 125 6.29 4.06 -7.95
C VAL A 125 6.64 4.82 -9.21
N PHE A 126 5.68 5.49 -9.84
CA PHE A 126 5.95 6.35 -10.99
C PHE A 126 7.01 7.40 -10.66
N THR A 127 7.95 7.62 -11.57
CA THR A 127 9.11 8.50 -11.35
C THR A 127 8.73 9.95 -11.07
N ASP A 128 7.56 10.37 -11.49
CA ASP A 128 6.99 11.71 -11.28
C ASP A 128 6.15 11.85 -10.00
N ASN A 129 5.96 10.76 -9.24
CA ASN A 129 5.19 10.79 -7.99
C ASN A 129 6.09 11.17 -6.79
N ALA A 130 6.53 12.44 -6.78
CA ALA A 130 7.46 12.95 -5.78
C ALA A 130 6.95 12.79 -4.34
N ALA A 131 5.63 12.94 -4.11
CA ALA A 131 5.03 12.82 -2.80
C ALA A 131 5.11 11.39 -2.24
N ALA A 132 4.81 10.38 -3.05
CA ALA A 132 4.93 8.97 -2.67
C ALA A 132 6.40 8.58 -2.46
N ILE A 133 7.31 9.01 -3.36
CA ILE A 133 8.75 8.75 -3.22
C ILE A 133 9.28 9.33 -1.91
N ALA A 134 8.90 10.56 -1.55
CA ALA A 134 9.29 11.18 -0.29
C ALA A 134 8.75 10.42 0.93
N LEU A 135 7.49 9.96 0.85
CA LEU A 135 6.89 9.12 1.90
C LEU A 135 7.68 7.81 2.07
N TYR A 136 7.98 7.10 0.99
CA TYR A 136 8.69 5.82 1.08
C TYR A 136 10.11 6.01 1.63
N ARG A 137 10.85 7.02 1.18
CA ARG A 137 12.19 7.36 1.73
C ARG A 137 12.14 7.66 3.21
N LYS A 138 11.13 8.40 3.68
CA LYS A 138 10.92 8.68 5.11
C LYS A 138 10.82 7.40 5.95
N PHE A 139 10.30 6.31 5.38
CA PHE A 139 10.11 5.02 6.02
C PHE A 139 11.20 3.99 5.68
N GLY A 140 12.34 4.43 5.15
CA GLY A 140 13.51 3.59 4.94
C GLY A 140 13.50 2.76 3.67
N PHE A 141 12.71 3.14 2.67
CA PHE A 141 12.79 2.54 1.34
C PHE A 141 13.90 3.20 0.52
N ASP A 142 14.78 2.37 -0.01
CA ASP A 142 15.86 2.77 -0.91
C ASP A 142 15.45 2.56 -2.38
N HIS A 143 15.98 3.40 -3.26
CA HIS A 143 15.84 3.24 -4.71
C HIS A 143 16.82 2.17 -5.19
N GLU A 144 16.30 1.12 -5.84
CA GLU A 144 17.12 0.02 -6.37
C GLU A 144 17.29 0.05 -7.88
N GLY A 145 16.46 0.80 -8.59
CA GLY A 145 16.54 0.92 -10.04
C GLY A 145 15.31 1.57 -10.65
N THR A 146 15.34 1.74 -11.97
CA THR A 146 14.23 2.33 -12.73
C THR A 146 13.87 1.42 -13.90
N HIS A 147 12.60 1.04 -13.97
CA HIS A 147 12.06 0.30 -15.11
C HIS A 147 11.48 1.29 -16.11
N ARG A 148 11.96 1.25 -17.35
CA ARG A 148 11.48 2.12 -18.42
C ARG A 148 10.25 1.54 -19.11
N ALA A 149 9.34 2.42 -19.55
CA ALA A 149 8.10 2.06 -20.24
C ALA A 149 7.30 0.96 -19.48
N TYR A 150 7.23 1.10 -18.18
CA TYR A 150 6.73 0.04 -17.29
C TYR A 150 5.21 -0.09 -17.34
N ALA A 151 4.49 1.02 -17.38
CA ALA A 151 3.03 1.01 -17.37
C ALA A 151 2.45 2.10 -18.26
N LEU A 152 1.34 1.78 -18.93
CA LEU A 152 0.57 2.73 -19.71
C LEU A 152 -0.27 3.59 -18.78
N ARG A 153 -0.14 4.92 -18.92
CA ARG A 153 -0.91 5.91 -18.17
C ARG A 153 -1.24 7.09 -19.09
N ASP A 154 -2.52 7.42 -19.22
CA ASP A 154 -3.00 8.51 -20.07
C ASP A 154 -2.45 8.44 -21.53
N GLY A 155 -2.38 7.24 -22.10
CA GLY A 155 -1.90 7.00 -23.46
C GLY A 155 -0.37 7.05 -23.64
N VAL A 156 0.40 7.23 -22.55
CA VAL A 156 1.87 7.27 -22.58
C VAL A 156 2.46 6.23 -21.64
N TYR A 157 3.51 5.53 -22.07
CA TYR A 157 4.24 4.63 -21.19
C TYR A 157 5.11 5.41 -20.22
N GLY A 158 4.85 5.22 -18.91
CA GLY A 158 5.60 5.85 -17.84
C GLY A 158 6.65 4.93 -17.25
N ASP A 159 7.71 5.53 -16.74
CA ASP A 159 8.76 4.85 -16.00
C ASP A 159 8.39 4.76 -14.52
N VAL A 160 8.89 3.73 -13.83
CA VAL A 160 8.74 3.58 -12.38
C VAL A 160 10.09 3.33 -11.73
N HIS A 161 10.24 3.84 -10.51
CA HIS A 161 11.30 3.42 -9.61
C HIS A 161 10.91 2.11 -8.90
N ALA A 162 11.81 1.14 -8.89
CA ALA A 162 11.77 0.04 -7.96
C ALA A 162 12.38 0.50 -6.64
N MET A 163 11.64 0.37 -5.56
CA MET A 163 12.11 0.72 -4.22
C MET A 163 11.87 -0.44 -3.26
N ALA A 164 12.77 -0.62 -2.31
CA ALA A 164 12.64 -1.66 -1.31
C ALA A 164 13.13 -1.18 0.06
N ARG A 165 12.54 -1.79 1.10
CA ARG A 165 12.95 -1.63 2.48
C ARG A 165 13.38 -2.98 3.04
N LEU A 166 14.58 -3.08 3.56
CA LEU A 166 15.01 -4.22 4.35
C LEU A 166 14.61 -4.03 5.81
N HIS A 167 14.31 -5.12 6.50
CA HIS A 167 13.98 -5.06 7.93
C HIS A 167 15.14 -4.40 8.71
N PRO A 168 14.91 -3.31 9.46
CA PRO A 168 16.01 -2.54 10.07
C PRO A 168 16.74 -3.31 11.17
N ASN A 169 16.03 -4.22 11.86
CA ASN A 169 16.57 -5.06 12.93
C ASN A 169 16.00 -6.48 12.75
N PRO A 170 16.55 -7.29 11.82
CA PRO A 170 15.99 -8.60 11.55
C PRO A 170 16.04 -9.49 12.80
N PRO A 171 14.95 -10.26 13.06
CA PRO A 171 14.89 -11.13 14.23
C PRO A 171 16.05 -12.12 14.25
N ALA A 172 16.64 -12.28 15.42
CA ALA A 172 17.66 -13.27 15.67
C ALA A 172 17.14 -14.41 16.57
N LEU A 173 17.66 -15.60 16.38
CA LEU A 173 17.46 -16.68 17.35
C LEU A 173 18.20 -16.34 18.64
N ARG A 174 17.52 -16.47 19.78
CA ARG A 174 18.11 -16.35 21.11
C ARG A 174 18.46 -17.72 21.68
#